data_839ce6632cde82972ea163ea8c11e17d
#
_entry.id   839ce6632cde82972ea163ea8c11e17d
#
_cell.length_a   1.000
_cell.length_b   1.000
_cell.length_c   1.000
_cell.angle_alpha   90.00
_cell.angle_beta   90.00
_cell.angle_gamma   90.00
#
_symmetry.space_group_name_H-M   'P 1'
#
loop_
_entity.id
_entity.type
_entity.pdbx_description
1 polymer ?
#
loop_
_entity_poly.entity_id
_entity_poly.type
_entity_poly.pdbx_seq_one_letter_code
_entity_poly.pdbx_strand_id
1 'polypeptide(L)'
;GYNLAKVVLNLLYRVTVDYQDEAALERIPKRDVVVYAMNHRSNVDYVVVAYVLAYGAHVSYAVGEWARVWPLEYVFKSFGSYFIRRGFREPLYHAVLEQYVHLITKNGVTQGFFPEGRLSRDGRLGSPKLGLLDYVCRTMLDPAFDRDIWFVPVAINFDRVLEDRALIRELVDEPDRPGRLAQLWTVMKYLGSNAVRLVTGRLKRYGRAAVNFGTPISLREWLASAPGVLQLPKEQRLPQLERLAALLMERIGAIIPVTPVPLAAAALLSFGQTMIPKAAVLDRMDQLRDRLGAVNAKVVRGGARIREVWDRAWRMLRMRRLAVEEGDSVVVLPRGRPLLEFYANSIAHLLPIRSPRVPFHKTHEVDADLPRLRRSGEDGGGRGR
;
A
#
# COMPACT_ATOMS: atom_id res chain seq x y z
N GLY A 1 -9.76 -20.59 -7.11
CA GLY A 1 -9.31 -19.34 -6.42
C GLY A 1 -8.44 -18.47 -7.33
N TYR A 2 -7.30 -18.97 -7.80
CA TYR A 2 -6.28 -18.21 -8.54
C TYR A 2 -6.80 -17.52 -9.84
N ASN A 3 -7.47 -18.27 -10.70
CA ASN A 3 -7.98 -17.72 -11.96
C ASN A 3 -8.99 -16.59 -11.73
N LEU A 4 -9.80 -16.67 -10.69
CA LEU A 4 -10.73 -15.61 -10.31
C LEU A 4 -9.98 -14.37 -9.81
N ALA A 5 -8.99 -14.52 -8.93
CA ALA A 5 -8.15 -13.43 -8.45
C ALA A 5 -7.40 -12.75 -9.60
N LYS A 6 -6.86 -13.53 -10.53
CA LYS A 6 -6.22 -13.03 -11.76
C LYS A 6 -7.17 -12.19 -12.61
N VAL A 7 -8.37 -12.68 -12.86
CA VAL A 7 -9.38 -11.95 -13.65
C VAL A 7 -9.76 -10.65 -12.94
N VAL A 8 -10.08 -10.72 -11.64
CA VAL A 8 -10.47 -9.54 -10.85
C VAL A 8 -9.36 -8.49 -10.80
N LEU A 9 -8.11 -8.90 -10.54
CA LEU A 9 -6.97 -7.98 -10.51
C LEU A 9 -6.71 -7.34 -11.88
N ASN A 10 -6.69 -8.12 -12.96
CA ASN A 10 -6.46 -7.60 -14.30
C ASN A 10 -7.58 -6.66 -14.79
N LEU A 11 -8.80 -6.83 -14.25
CA LEU A 11 -9.90 -5.92 -14.51
C LEU A 11 -9.76 -4.62 -13.73
N LEU A 12 -9.27 -4.69 -12.49
CA LEU A 12 -9.12 -3.52 -11.60
C LEU A 12 -7.81 -2.77 -11.86
N TYR A 13 -6.71 -3.48 -11.98
CA TYR A 13 -5.36 -2.92 -12.07
C TYR A 13 -4.59 -3.47 -13.25
N ARG A 14 -3.64 -2.67 -13.72
CA ARG A 14 -2.53 -3.17 -14.51
C ARG A 14 -1.37 -3.46 -13.56
N VAL A 15 -1.16 -4.73 -13.24
CA VAL A 15 -0.07 -5.15 -12.35
C VAL A 15 1.26 -5.04 -13.09
N THR A 16 2.26 -4.44 -12.45
CA THR A 16 3.65 -4.39 -12.90
C THR A 16 4.54 -4.92 -11.79
N VAL A 17 5.53 -5.72 -12.15
CA VAL A 17 6.48 -6.32 -11.22
C VAL A 17 7.88 -5.92 -11.65
N ASP A 18 8.73 -5.60 -10.70
CA ASP A 18 10.16 -5.34 -10.92
C ASP A 18 10.98 -5.93 -9.77
N TYR A 19 12.25 -6.20 -10.03
CA TYR A 19 13.19 -6.79 -9.10
C TYR A 19 14.40 -5.87 -8.96
N GLN A 20 14.88 -5.70 -7.73
CA GLN A 20 16.13 -4.98 -7.48
C GLN A 20 17.33 -5.86 -7.83
N ASP A 21 17.26 -7.13 -7.44
CA ASP A 21 18.28 -8.16 -7.70
C ASP A 21 17.59 -9.52 -7.82
N GLU A 22 17.16 -9.88 -9.03
CA GLU A 22 16.48 -11.14 -9.32
C GLU A 22 17.42 -12.34 -9.09
N ALA A 23 18.70 -12.19 -9.45
CA ALA A 23 19.69 -13.22 -9.24
C ALA A 23 19.94 -13.53 -7.76
N ALA A 24 19.83 -12.53 -6.88
CA ALA A 24 19.93 -12.77 -5.44
C ALA A 24 18.72 -13.58 -4.90
N LEU A 25 17.53 -13.34 -5.44
CA LEU A 25 16.35 -14.12 -5.09
C LEU A 25 16.47 -15.58 -5.55
N GLU A 26 16.99 -15.81 -6.76
CA GLU A 26 17.19 -17.16 -7.29
C GLU A 26 18.27 -17.95 -6.54
N ARG A 27 19.24 -17.26 -5.92
CA ARG A 27 20.31 -17.89 -5.12
C ARG A 27 19.83 -18.35 -3.73
N ILE A 28 18.63 -17.99 -3.28
CA ILE A 28 18.11 -18.48 -2.00
C ILE A 28 18.00 -20.01 -2.08
N PRO A 29 18.63 -20.77 -1.16
CA PRO A 29 18.55 -22.21 -1.16
C PRO A 29 17.10 -22.68 -1.01
N LYS A 30 16.68 -23.65 -1.84
CA LYS A 30 15.28 -24.15 -1.84
C LYS A 30 14.83 -24.76 -0.50
N ARG A 31 15.78 -25.17 0.33
CA ARG A 31 15.50 -25.71 1.67
C ARG A 31 15.23 -24.62 2.70
N ASP A 32 15.70 -23.40 2.46
CA ASP A 32 15.59 -22.29 3.39
C ASP A 32 14.19 -21.69 3.39
N VAL A 33 13.90 -20.92 4.44
CA VAL A 33 12.57 -20.32 4.64
C VAL A 33 12.56 -18.90 4.10
N VAL A 34 11.58 -18.60 3.25
CA VAL A 34 11.38 -17.24 2.72
C VAL A 34 10.26 -16.54 3.46
N VAL A 35 10.54 -15.33 3.92
CA VAL A 35 9.58 -14.47 4.62
C VAL A 35 9.50 -13.11 3.90
N TYR A 36 8.39 -12.85 3.24
CA TYR A 36 8.16 -11.58 2.55
C TYR A 36 7.72 -10.51 3.56
N ALA A 37 8.53 -9.45 3.70
CA ALA A 37 8.20 -8.27 4.51
C ALA A 37 7.70 -7.15 3.58
N MET A 38 6.46 -6.70 3.76
CA MET A 38 5.75 -5.84 2.80
C MET A 38 5.22 -4.57 3.46
N ASN A 39 5.26 -3.41 2.75
CA ASN A 39 4.48 -2.26 3.19
C ASN A 39 2.98 -2.47 2.94
N HIS A 40 2.13 -1.79 3.72
CA HIS A 40 0.68 -2.02 3.70
C HIS A 40 -0.11 -0.78 3.24
N ARG A 41 -0.58 -0.79 1.99
CA ARG A 41 -1.29 0.31 1.34
C ARG A 41 -2.80 0.08 1.25
N SER A 42 -3.19 -1.16 0.97
CA SER A 42 -4.56 -1.54 0.66
C SER A 42 -4.83 -2.99 1.11
N ASN A 43 -6.06 -3.31 1.43
CA ASN A 43 -6.46 -4.71 1.63
C ASN A 43 -6.27 -5.57 0.36
N VAL A 44 -6.10 -4.93 -0.80
CA VAL A 44 -5.77 -5.61 -2.07
C VAL A 44 -4.33 -6.09 -2.12
N ASP A 45 -3.43 -5.59 -1.25
CA ASP A 45 -2.02 -5.98 -1.23
C ASP A 45 -1.85 -7.49 -1.14
N TYR A 46 -2.63 -8.17 -0.28
CA TYR A 46 -2.63 -9.63 -0.15
C TYR A 46 -2.90 -10.34 -1.49
N VAL A 47 -3.89 -9.82 -2.23
CA VAL A 47 -4.31 -10.41 -3.51
C VAL A 47 -3.29 -10.14 -4.60
N VAL A 48 -2.72 -8.92 -4.62
CA VAL A 48 -1.68 -8.54 -5.59
C VAL A 48 -0.42 -9.38 -5.41
N VAL A 49 0.05 -9.52 -4.16
CA VAL A 49 1.25 -10.33 -3.88
C VAL A 49 0.99 -11.82 -4.10
N ALA A 50 -0.16 -12.34 -3.66
CA ALA A 50 -0.54 -13.72 -3.95
C ALA A 50 -0.61 -13.99 -5.47
N TYR A 51 -1.10 -13.03 -6.27
CA TYR A 51 -1.12 -13.14 -7.72
C TYR A 51 0.29 -13.16 -8.32
N VAL A 52 1.18 -12.28 -7.85
CA VAL A 52 2.56 -12.18 -8.37
C VAL A 52 3.36 -13.43 -8.01
N LEU A 53 3.21 -13.96 -6.80
CA LEU A 53 3.95 -15.12 -6.31
C LEU A 53 3.32 -16.48 -6.70
N ALA A 54 2.09 -16.48 -7.21
CA ALA A 54 1.33 -17.72 -7.49
C ALA A 54 2.00 -18.69 -8.47
N TYR A 55 2.95 -18.22 -9.27
CA TYR A 55 3.73 -19.10 -10.18
C TYR A 55 4.91 -19.78 -9.50
N GLY A 56 5.33 -19.37 -8.31
CA GLY A 56 6.52 -19.89 -7.66
C GLY A 56 6.40 -20.25 -6.18
N ALA A 57 5.43 -19.68 -5.46
CA ALA A 57 5.30 -19.91 -4.02
C ALA A 57 3.87 -19.78 -3.50
N HIS A 58 3.49 -20.67 -2.59
CA HIS A 58 2.29 -20.52 -1.77
C HIS A 58 2.68 -19.79 -0.49
N VAL A 59 2.14 -18.60 -0.28
CA VAL A 59 2.49 -17.73 0.86
C VAL A 59 1.41 -17.75 1.91
N SER A 60 1.80 -18.09 3.13
CA SER A 60 0.96 -17.96 4.33
C SER A 60 1.00 -16.54 4.86
N TYR A 61 -0.14 -15.85 4.92
CA TYR A 61 -0.21 -14.46 5.35
C TYR A 61 -0.79 -14.32 6.75
N ALA A 62 -0.18 -13.42 7.52
CA ALA A 62 -0.73 -12.90 8.75
C ALA A 62 -1.81 -11.84 8.44
N VAL A 63 -3.08 -12.16 8.62
CA VAL A 63 -4.23 -11.31 8.27
C VAL A 63 -4.94 -10.83 9.53
N GLY A 64 -5.38 -9.57 9.55
CA GLY A 64 -6.16 -9.02 10.67
C GLY A 64 -7.57 -9.63 10.77
N GLU A 65 -8.18 -9.57 11.97
CA GLU A 65 -9.53 -10.13 12.24
C GLU A 65 -10.66 -9.57 11.36
N TRP A 66 -10.45 -8.42 10.70
CA TRP A 66 -11.43 -7.84 9.79
C TRP A 66 -11.83 -8.79 8.64
N ALA A 67 -10.92 -9.69 8.28
CA ALA A 67 -11.16 -10.69 7.24
C ALA A 67 -11.92 -11.94 7.72
N ARG A 68 -12.23 -12.04 9.03
CA ARG A 68 -13.05 -13.13 9.62
C ARG A 68 -14.54 -12.90 9.42
N VAL A 69 -14.92 -12.60 8.18
CA VAL A 69 -16.32 -12.40 7.76
C VAL A 69 -16.57 -13.28 6.54
N TRP A 70 -17.63 -14.08 6.55
CA TRP A 70 -18.01 -14.86 5.37
C TRP A 70 -18.36 -13.93 4.18
N PRO A 71 -17.90 -14.21 2.95
CA PRO A 71 -17.05 -15.33 2.49
C PRO A 71 -15.55 -15.08 2.57
N LEU A 72 -15.10 -13.90 3.03
CA LEU A 72 -13.68 -13.50 3.03
C LEU A 72 -12.82 -14.44 3.88
N GLU A 73 -13.32 -14.88 5.05
CA GLU A 73 -12.60 -15.81 5.91
C GLU A 73 -12.24 -17.10 5.17
N TYR A 74 -13.18 -17.64 4.40
CA TYR A 74 -12.97 -18.85 3.62
C TYR A 74 -11.92 -18.63 2.52
N VAL A 75 -11.99 -17.47 1.83
CA VAL A 75 -11.04 -17.09 0.79
C VAL A 75 -9.64 -16.99 1.36
N PHE A 76 -9.45 -16.25 2.46
CA PHE A 76 -8.12 -16.11 3.07
C PHE A 76 -7.58 -17.42 3.63
N LYS A 77 -8.41 -18.25 4.26
CA LYS A 77 -8.00 -19.60 4.70
C LYS A 77 -7.58 -20.49 3.54
N SER A 78 -8.26 -20.42 2.40
CA SER A 78 -7.91 -21.19 1.21
C SER A 78 -6.57 -20.78 0.58
N PHE A 79 -6.06 -19.59 0.90
CA PHE A 79 -4.71 -19.12 0.57
C PHE A 79 -3.67 -19.44 1.66
N GLY A 80 -4.02 -20.23 2.69
CA GLY A 80 -3.11 -20.57 3.78
C GLY A 80 -2.88 -19.44 4.78
N SER A 81 -3.73 -18.41 4.80
CA SER A 81 -3.60 -17.29 5.73
C SER A 81 -4.08 -17.63 7.13
N TYR A 82 -3.43 -17.04 8.15
CA TYR A 82 -3.86 -17.13 9.55
C TYR A 82 -4.24 -15.75 10.10
N PHE A 83 -5.09 -15.75 11.13
CA PHE A 83 -5.69 -14.51 11.64
C PHE A 83 -5.04 -14.03 12.92
N ILE A 84 -4.69 -12.72 12.95
CA ILE A 84 -4.10 -12.08 14.11
C ILE A 84 -5.08 -11.10 14.74
N ARG A 85 -5.21 -11.19 16.08
CA ARG A 85 -5.94 -10.22 16.90
C ARG A 85 -5.07 -9.04 17.26
N ARG A 86 -5.47 -7.85 16.82
CA ARG A 86 -4.74 -6.63 17.16
C ARG A 86 -5.14 -6.11 18.53
N GLY A 87 -4.14 -5.70 19.33
CA GLY A 87 -4.38 -5.13 20.66
C GLY A 87 -4.83 -6.13 21.72
N PHE A 88 -4.84 -7.42 21.40
CA PHE A 88 -5.13 -8.47 22.36
C PHE A 88 -3.87 -8.77 23.19
N ARG A 89 -3.95 -8.59 24.52
CA ARG A 89 -2.78 -8.67 25.41
C ARG A 89 -2.72 -9.96 26.22
N GLU A 90 -3.59 -10.91 25.94
CA GLU A 90 -3.68 -12.18 26.63
C GLU A 90 -2.38 -12.99 26.46
N PRO A 91 -1.69 -13.38 27.54
CA PRO A 91 -0.42 -14.12 27.44
C PRO A 91 -0.55 -15.45 26.71
N LEU A 92 -1.66 -16.19 26.97
CA LEU A 92 -1.93 -17.47 26.31
C LEU A 92 -2.07 -17.31 24.78
N TYR A 93 -2.75 -16.26 24.33
CA TYR A 93 -2.88 -15.98 22.90
C TYR A 93 -1.51 -15.76 22.25
N HIS A 94 -0.65 -14.98 22.89
CA HIS A 94 0.70 -14.71 22.37
C HIS A 94 1.55 -15.97 22.34
N ALA A 95 1.47 -16.81 23.37
CA ALA A 95 2.18 -18.08 23.40
C ALA A 95 1.71 -19.03 22.29
N VAL A 96 0.40 -19.15 22.05
CA VAL A 96 -0.15 -19.96 20.95
C VAL A 96 0.27 -19.40 19.59
N LEU A 97 0.21 -18.08 19.39
CA LEU A 97 0.62 -17.46 18.14
C LEU A 97 2.11 -17.66 17.87
N GLU A 98 2.95 -17.50 18.90
CA GLU A 98 4.38 -17.76 18.80
C GLU A 98 4.68 -19.20 18.39
N GLN A 99 4.06 -20.17 19.06
CA GLN A 99 4.24 -21.60 18.73
C GLN A 99 3.74 -21.92 17.31
N TYR A 100 2.64 -21.29 16.89
CA TYR A 100 2.12 -21.48 15.55
C TYR A 100 3.11 -20.93 14.49
N VAL A 101 3.62 -19.70 14.69
CA VAL A 101 4.61 -19.10 13.78
C VAL A 101 5.90 -19.90 13.75
N HIS A 102 6.37 -20.37 14.91
CA HIS A 102 7.52 -21.28 15.02
C HIS A 102 7.29 -22.56 14.19
N LEU A 103 6.14 -23.20 14.37
CA LEU A 103 5.80 -24.44 13.66
C LEU A 103 5.80 -24.28 12.14
N ILE A 104 5.13 -23.24 11.62
CA ILE A 104 5.07 -23.01 10.18
C ILE A 104 6.46 -22.63 9.61
N THR A 105 7.26 -21.86 10.36
CA THR A 105 8.63 -21.50 9.97
C THR A 105 9.51 -22.75 9.96
N LYS A 106 9.47 -23.57 11.01
CA LYS A 106 10.21 -24.82 11.13
C LYS A 106 9.89 -25.80 9.99
N ASN A 107 8.64 -25.83 9.55
CA ASN A 107 8.21 -26.69 8.43
C ASN A 107 8.52 -26.09 7.04
N GLY A 108 9.21 -24.95 6.96
CA GLY A 108 9.62 -24.36 5.68
C GLY A 108 8.50 -23.67 4.92
N VAL A 109 7.40 -23.29 5.61
CA VAL A 109 6.29 -22.58 4.98
C VAL A 109 6.75 -21.17 4.63
N THR A 110 6.64 -20.79 3.37
CA THR A 110 6.83 -19.42 2.92
C THR A 110 5.78 -18.50 3.54
N GLN A 111 6.21 -17.41 4.14
CA GLN A 111 5.34 -16.51 4.89
C GLN A 111 5.37 -15.10 4.33
N GLY A 112 4.31 -14.32 4.64
CA GLY A 112 4.25 -12.92 4.35
C GLY A 112 3.61 -12.13 5.49
N PHE A 113 4.20 -11.00 5.85
CA PHE A 113 3.64 -10.11 6.85
C PHE A 113 3.90 -8.64 6.50
N PHE A 114 3.11 -7.77 7.12
CA PHE A 114 3.25 -6.33 7.01
C PHE A 114 3.88 -5.81 8.31
N PRO A 115 5.16 -5.40 8.28
CA PRO A 115 5.84 -4.89 9.48
C PRO A 115 5.09 -3.74 10.15
N GLU A 116 4.44 -2.86 9.39
CA GLU A 116 3.65 -1.74 9.91
C GLU A 116 2.46 -2.20 10.79
N GLY A 117 2.00 -3.43 10.64
CA GLY A 117 0.89 -4.02 11.40
C GLY A 117 -0.49 -3.41 11.10
N ARG A 118 -0.60 -2.40 10.25
CA ARG A 118 -1.84 -1.74 9.83
C ARG A 118 -1.68 -1.07 8.46
N LEU A 119 -2.81 -0.74 7.84
CA LEU A 119 -2.83 0.10 6.64
C LEU A 119 -2.28 1.51 6.94
N SER A 120 -1.48 2.05 6.02
CA SER A 120 -1.06 3.44 6.07
C SER A 120 -2.28 4.35 5.89
N ARG A 121 -2.51 5.28 6.83
CA ARG A 121 -3.66 6.19 6.80
C ARG A 121 -3.36 7.49 6.07
N ASP A 122 -2.11 7.95 6.15
CA ASP A 122 -1.63 9.20 5.55
C ASP A 122 -0.80 9.00 4.28
N GLY A 123 -0.60 7.75 3.87
CA GLY A 123 0.22 7.39 2.72
C GLY A 123 1.71 7.20 3.03
N ARG A 124 2.21 7.51 4.22
CA ARG A 124 3.62 7.32 4.62
C ARG A 124 3.89 5.88 5.04
N LEU A 125 5.15 5.48 5.03
CA LEU A 125 5.60 4.27 5.70
C LEU A 125 5.45 4.45 7.22
N GLY A 126 4.83 3.47 7.88
CA GLY A 126 4.66 3.45 9.32
C GLY A 126 5.86 2.85 10.04
N SER A 127 5.91 3.00 11.37
CA SER A 127 6.91 2.35 12.22
C SER A 127 6.63 0.85 12.32
N PRO A 128 7.66 -0.01 12.31
CA PRO A 128 7.50 -1.45 12.37
C PRO A 128 7.02 -1.93 13.74
N LYS A 129 6.28 -3.04 13.75
CA LYS A 129 5.87 -3.82 14.91
C LYS A 129 6.72 -5.08 14.99
N LEU A 130 7.31 -5.33 16.15
CA LEU A 130 8.33 -6.35 16.29
C LEU A 130 7.78 -7.76 16.57
N GLY A 131 6.50 -7.90 16.99
CA GLY A 131 5.97 -9.16 17.51
C GLY A 131 6.13 -10.36 16.57
N LEU A 132 5.66 -10.25 15.32
CA LEU A 132 5.81 -11.34 14.34
C LEU A 132 7.27 -11.56 13.93
N LEU A 133 8.04 -10.48 13.79
CA LEU A 133 9.46 -10.57 13.46
C LEU A 133 10.20 -11.34 14.56
N ASP A 134 9.94 -11.03 15.84
CA ASP A 134 10.51 -11.74 16.98
C ASP A 134 10.18 -13.23 16.95
N TYR A 135 8.91 -13.59 16.71
CA TYR A 135 8.47 -14.99 16.66
C TYR A 135 9.16 -15.76 15.52
N VAL A 136 9.29 -15.17 14.35
CA VAL A 136 10.01 -15.77 13.21
C VAL A 136 11.49 -15.94 13.56
N CYS A 137 12.15 -14.91 14.06
CA CYS A 137 13.58 -14.94 14.38
C CYS A 137 13.91 -16.00 15.45
N ARG A 138 13.05 -16.16 16.46
CA ARG A 138 13.25 -17.14 17.52
C ARG A 138 13.21 -18.61 17.07
N THR A 139 12.73 -18.89 15.87
CA THR A 139 12.82 -20.24 15.28
C THR A 139 14.29 -20.67 15.12
N MET A 140 15.22 -19.73 14.97
CA MET A 140 16.66 -20.03 14.90
C MET A 140 17.23 -20.58 16.24
N LEU A 141 16.49 -20.51 17.33
CA LEU A 141 16.88 -21.10 18.62
C LEU A 141 16.56 -22.60 18.73
N ASP A 142 15.72 -23.13 17.85
CA ASP A 142 15.40 -24.56 17.83
C ASP A 142 16.63 -25.35 17.31
N PRO A 143 17.24 -26.25 18.13
CA PRO A 143 18.39 -27.05 17.69
C PRO A 143 18.12 -27.95 16.49
N ALA A 144 16.82 -28.27 16.25
CA ALA A 144 16.41 -29.07 15.09
C ALA A 144 16.14 -28.22 13.84
N PHE A 145 16.35 -26.91 13.88
CA PHE A 145 16.22 -26.02 12.74
C PHE A 145 17.60 -25.70 12.14
N ASP A 146 17.95 -26.37 11.07
CA ASP A 146 19.26 -26.27 10.41
C ASP A 146 19.28 -25.36 9.16
N ARG A 147 18.14 -24.70 8.86
CA ARG A 147 17.94 -23.83 7.69
C ARG A 147 18.24 -22.37 8.02
N ASP A 148 18.31 -21.54 6.98
CA ASP A 148 18.28 -20.10 7.15
C ASP A 148 16.86 -19.55 6.92
N ILE A 149 16.65 -18.32 7.40
CA ILE A 149 15.45 -17.53 7.16
C ILE A 149 15.83 -16.32 6.35
N TRP A 150 15.24 -16.16 5.18
CA TRP A 150 15.49 -15.06 4.28
C TRP A 150 14.34 -14.08 4.29
N PHE A 151 14.60 -12.86 4.76
CA PHE A 151 13.63 -11.78 4.64
C PHE A 151 13.75 -11.12 3.27
N VAL A 152 12.66 -11.14 2.50
CA VAL A 152 12.59 -10.50 1.19
C VAL A 152 11.75 -9.23 1.33
N PRO A 153 12.37 -8.03 1.22
CA PRO A 153 11.63 -6.77 1.18
C PRO A 153 10.75 -6.69 -0.05
N VAL A 154 9.47 -6.34 0.12
CA VAL A 154 8.54 -6.14 -0.98
C VAL A 154 7.87 -4.79 -0.84
N ALA A 155 7.88 -4.00 -1.89
CA ALA A 155 7.22 -2.71 -1.89
C ALA A 155 6.07 -2.68 -2.89
N ILE A 156 4.94 -2.15 -2.43
CA ILE A 156 3.70 -2.05 -3.20
C ILE A 156 3.25 -0.60 -3.25
N ASN A 157 2.87 -0.12 -4.43
CA ASN A 157 2.24 1.18 -4.58
C ASN A 157 1.20 1.16 -5.71
N PHE A 158 0.25 2.10 -5.65
CA PHE A 158 -0.90 2.16 -6.52
C PHE A 158 -1.10 3.55 -7.12
N ASP A 159 -1.65 3.61 -8.34
CA ASP A 159 -2.23 4.84 -8.87
C ASP A 159 -3.53 5.20 -8.13
N ARG A 160 -4.23 4.19 -7.60
CA ARG A 160 -5.42 4.37 -6.78
C ARG A 160 -5.53 3.26 -5.75
N VAL A 161 -5.57 3.64 -4.48
CA VAL A 161 -5.92 2.76 -3.37
C VAL A 161 -7.43 2.67 -3.25
N LEU A 162 -7.97 1.48 -2.99
CA LEU A 162 -9.43 1.28 -2.95
C LEU A 162 -10.07 2.00 -1.76
N GLU A 163 -9.39 1.96 -0.63
CA GLU A 163 -9.87 2.46 0.67
C GLU A 163 -9.42 3.90 0.97
N ASP A 164 -8.74 4.58 0.06
CA ASP A 164 -8.08 5.87 0.32
C ASP A 164 -8.97 6.93 1.00
N ARG A 165 -10.24 7.05 0.59
CA ARG A 165 -11.19 7.97 1.23
C ARG A 165 -11.58 7.55 2.65
N ALA A 166 -11.65 6.23 2.90
CA ALA A 166 -11.96 5.72 4.23
C ALA A 166 -10.78 5.92 5.17
N LEU A 167 -9.56 5.64 4.69
CA LEU A 167 -8.32 5.82 5.43
C LEU A 167 -8.10 7.27 5.86
N ILE A 168 -8.38 8.24 4.95
CA ILE A 168 -8.27 9.66 5.28
C ILE A 168 -9.34 10.09 6.29
N ARG A 169 -10.58 9.61 6.17
CA ARG A 169 -11.63 9.89 7.16
C ARG A 169 -11.25 9.39 8.55
N GLU A 170 -10.65 8.21 8.66
CA GLU A 170 -10.16 7.69 9.93
C GLU A 170 -9.03 8.54 10.58
N LEU A 171 -8.37 9.43 9.82
CA LEU A 171 -7.39 10.38 10.36
C LEU A 171 -8.06 11.61 10.97
N VAL A 172 -9.21 12.03 10.41
CA VAL A 172 -9.91 13.27 10.78
C VAL A 172 -10.94 13.01 11.87
N ASP A 173 -11.63 11.89 11.80
CA ASP A 173 -12.67 11.49 12.75
C ASP A 173 -12.11 10.48 13.76
N GLU A 174 -12.41 10.63 15.04
CA GLU A 174 -12.20 9.56 16.01
C GLU A 174 -12.99 8.33 15.56
N PRO A 175 -12.44 7.12 15.71
CA PRO A 175 -13.01 5.93 15.09
C PRO A 175 -14.30 5.52 15.80
N ASP A 176 -15.41 6.03 15.36
CA ASP A 176 -16.67 5.33 15.53
C ASP A 176 -16.57 4.07 14.67
N ARG A 177 -16.21 2.96 15.30
CA ARG A 177 -16.00 1.67 14.62
C ARG A 177 -17.35 1.24 14.05
N PRO A 178 -17.56 1.31 12.72
CA PRO A 178 -18.80 0.82 12.15
C PRO A 178 -18.97 -0.66 12.54
N GLY A 179 -20.13 -1.02 13.03
CA GLY A 179 -20.42 -2.39 13.46
C GLY A 179 -20.08 -3.39 12.35
N ARG A 180 -19.78 -4.64 12.72
CA ARG A 180 -19.38 -5.71 11.77
C ARG A 180 -20.34 -5.84 10.57
N LEU A 181 -21.65 -5.64 10.81
CA LEU A 181 -22.69 -5.66 9.76
C LEU A 181 -22.56 -4.49 8.78
N ALA A 182 -22.21 -3.29 9.25
CA ALA A 182 -22.00 -2.12 8.40
C ALA A 182 -20.73 -2.25 7.53
N GLN A 183 -19.68 -2.86 8.08
CA GLN A 183 -18.47 -3.21 7.32
C GLN A 183 -18.78 -4.24 6.24
N LEU A 184 -19.52 -5.31 6.57
CA LEU A 184 -19.97 -6.33 5.62
C LEU A 184 -20.81 -5.71 4.49
N TRP A 185 -21.78 -4.88 4.86
CA TRP A 185 -22.65 -4.19 3.90
C TRP A 185 -21.86 -3.28 2.95
N THR A 186 -20.86 -2.58 3.47
CA THR A 186 -19.99 -1.72 2.66
C THR A 186 -19.17 -2.55 1.65
N VAL A 187 -18.62 -3.69 2.08
CA VAL A 187 -17.88 -4.61 1.21
C VAL A 187 -18.82 -5.23 0.15
N MET A 188 -19.99 -5.71 0.56
CA MET A 188 -20.97 -6.32 -0.36
C MET A 188 -21.52 -5.31 -1.37
N LYS A 189 -21.86 -4.11 -0.94
CA LYS A 189 -22.27 -3.01 -1.83
C LYS A 189 -21.16 -2.65 -2.83
N TYR A 190 -19.91 -2.65 -2.38
CA TYR A 190 -18.76 -2.39 -3.23
C TYR A 190 -18.55 -3.51 -4.25
N LEU A 191 -18.57 -4.77 -3.83
CA LEU A 191 -18.45 -5.93 -4.72
C LEU A 191 -19.61 -5.99 -5.72
N GLY A 192 -20.85 -5.82 -5.27
CA GLY A 192 -22.03 -5.80 -6.12
C GLY A 192 -21.99 -4.67 -7.16
N SER A 193 -21.63 -3.45 -6.75
CA SER A 193 -21.54 -2.32 -7.67
C SER A 193 -20.42 -2.50 -8.72
N ASN A 194 -19.33 -3.16 -8.37
CA ASN A 194 -18.26 -3.44 -9.32
C ASN A 194 -18.58 -4.63 -10.22
N ALA A 195 -19.31 -5.64 -9.73
CA ALA A 195 -19.82 -6.72 -10.56
C ALA A 195 -20.78 -6.19 -11.64
N VAL A 196 -21.71 -5.31 -11.27
CA VAL A 196 -22.61 -4.64 -12.23
C VAL A 196 -21.83 -3.80 -13.25
N ARG A 197 -20.82 -3.05 -12.81
CA ARG A 197 -19.97 -2.27 -13.72
C ARG A 197 -19.13 -3.15 -14.65
N LEU A 198 -18.74 -4.33 -14.19
CA LEU A 198 -18.04 -5.32 -15.00
C LEU A 198 -18.94 -5.84 -16.12
N VAL A 199 -20.15 -6.29 -15.76
CA VAL A 199 -21.12 -6.83 -16.73
C VAL A 199 -21.57 -5.76 -17.74
N THR A 200 -21.72 -4.49 -17.30
CA THR A 200 -22.12 -3.38 -18.18
C THR A 200 -20.97 -2.76 -18.99
N GLY A 201 -19.73 -3.33 -18.93
CA GLY A 201 -18.56 -2.78 -19.62
C GLY A 201 -18.11 -1.39 -19.11
N ARG A 202 -18.71 -0.89 -18.04
CA ARG A 202 -18.43 0.43 -17.44
C ARG A 202 -17.31 0.40 -16.40
N LEU A 203 -16.67 -0.75 -16.22
CA LEU A 203 -15.57 -0.89 -15.27
C LEU A 203 -14.35 -0.07 -15.74
N LYS A 204 -14.10 1.04 -15.08
CA LYS A 204 -12.89 1.84 -15.30
C LYS A 204 -11.78 1.26 -14.45
N ARG A 205 -10.68 0.85 -15.07
CA ARG A 205 -9.48 0.37 -14.36
C ARG A 205 -8.99 1.42 -13.37
N TYR A 206 -8.59 0.97 -12.20
CA TYR A 206 -8.08 1.82 -11.12
C TYR A 206 -6.62 2.30 -11.33
N GLY A 207 -6.06 2.04 -12.51
CA GLY A 207 -4.69 2.40 -12.84
C GLY A 207 -3.72 1.23 -12.66
N ARG A 208 -2.55 1.51 -12.10
CA ARG A 208 -1.49 0.51 -11.89
C ARG A 208 -1.45 0.08 -10.43
N ALA A 209 -1.12 -1.20 -10.23
CA ALA A 209 -0.57 -1.74 -9.01
C ALA A 209 0.88 -2.16 -9.34
N ALA A 210 1.85 -1.58 -8.69
CA ALA A 210 3.25 -1.89 -8.91
C ALA A 210 3.84 -2.59 -7.68
N VAL A 211 4.59 -3.66 -7.91
CA VAL A 211 5.23 -4.48 -6.88
C VAL A 211 6.70 -4.60 -7.22
N ASN A 212 7.57 -4.25 -6.28
CA ASN A 212 9.00 -4.41 -6.41
C ASN A 212 9.53 -5.33 -5.32
N PHE A 213 10.42 -6.24 -5.71
CA PHE A 213 11.13 -7.13 -4.80
C PHE A 213 12.55 -6.59 -4.58
N GLY A 214 12.95 -6.48 -3.31
CA GLY A 214 14.27 -6.04 -2.90
C GLY A 214 15.24 -7.21 -2.73
N THR A 215 16.51 -6.86 -2.49
CA THR A 215 17.57 -7.83 -2.20
C THR A 215 17.25 -8.56 -0.89
N PRO A 216 17.28 -9.90 -0.89
CA PRO A 216 17.04 -10.71 0.30
C PRO A 216 18.05 -10.44 1.42
N ILE A 217 17.61 -10.60 2.65
CA ILE A 217 18.43 -10.47 3.87
C ILE A 217 18.44 -11.83 4.57
N SER A 218 19.62 -12.45 4.70
CA SER A 218 19.82 -13.66 5.49
C SER A 218 19.74 -13.31 6.98
N LEU A 219 18.87 -14.00 7.72
CA LEU A 219 18.82 -13.84 9.17
C LEU A 219 20.07 -14.39 9.83
N ARG A 220 20.64 -15.47 9.32
CA ARG A 220 21.89 -16.05 9.83
C ARG A 220 23.07 -15.08 9.74
N GLU A 221 23.20 -14.41 8.57
CA GLU A 221 24.23 -13.39 8.38
C GLU A 221 24.00 -12.19 9.30
N TRP A 222 22.75 -11.75 9.44
CA TRP A 222 22.42 -10.66 10.34
C TRP A 222 22.75 -11.01 11.81
N LEU A 223 22.41 -12.23 12.26
CA LEU A 223 22.71 -12.72 13.61
C LEU A 223 24.21 -12.85 13.87
N ALA A 224 25.02 -13.10 12.84
CA ALA A 224 26.49 -13.08 12.99
C ALA A 224 27.01 -11.69 13.40
N SER A 225 26.31 -10.60 13.02
CA SER A 225 26.61 -9.23 13.44
C SER A 225 26.03 -8.86 14.83
N ALA A 226 25.15 -9.71 15.37
CA ALA A 226 24.45 -9.51 16.65
C ALA A 226 24.41 -10.83 17.46
N PRO A 227 25.58 -11.38 17.83
CA PRO A 227 25.65 -12.70 18.47
C PRO A 227 24.91 -12.71 19.81
N GLY A 228 24.20 -13.80 20.08
CA GLY A 228 23.49 -13.99 21.35
C GLY A 228 22.18 -13.20 21.49
N VAL A 229 21.80 -12.38 20.53
CA VAL A 229 20.61 -11.50 20.65
C VAL A 229 19.32 -12.28 20.92
N LEU A 230 19.14 -13.45 20.30
CA LEU A 230 17.90 -14.23 20.45
C LEU A 230 17.76 -14.88 21.82
N GLN A 231 18.86 -15.11 22.54
CA GLN A 231 18.89 -15.67 23.89
C GLN A 231 18.56 -14.64 24.98
N LEU A 232 18.63 -13.35 24.66
CA LEU A 232 18.32 -12.29 25.62
C LEU A 232 16.86 -12.33 26.08
N PRO A 233 16.57 -11.89 27.32
CA PRO A 233 15.21 -11.60 27.74
C PRO A 233 14.50 -10.65 26.76
N LYS A 234 13.17 -10.76 26.65
CA LYS A 234 12.36 -10.02 25.67
C LYS A 234 12.63 -8.52 25.69
N GLU A 235 12.77 -7.94 26.89
CA GLU A 235 12.97 -6.50 27.12
C GLU A 235 14.30 -5.99 26.54
N GLN A 236 15.31 -6.85 26.50
CA GLN A 236 16.64 -6.54 25.95
C GLN A 236 16.74 -6.94 24.48
N ARG A 237 16.05 -8.01 24.07
CA ARG A 237 16.05 -8.53 22.70
C ARG A 237 15.29 -7.62 21.73
N LEU A 238 14.11 -7.14 22.11
CA LEU A 238 13.29 -6.33 21.20
C LEU A 238 13.99 -5.06 20.72
N PRO A 239 14.69 -4.26 21.55
CA PRO A 239 15.47 -3.12 21.06
C PRO A 239 16.58 -3.51 20.06
N GLN A 240 17.15 -4.70 20.17
CA GLN A 240 18.12 -5.18 19.18
C GLN A 240 17.45 -5.59 17.86
N LEU A 241 16.30 -6.26 17.93
CA LEU A 241 15.50 -6.63 16.74
C LEU A 241 14.89 -5.40 16.04
N GLU A 242 14.76 -4.26 16.73
CA GLU A 242 14.36 -3.00 16.11
C GLU A 242 15.35 -2.58 15.00
N ARG A 243 16.65 -2.91 15.13
CA ARG A 243 17.66 -2.66 14.09
C ARG A 243 17.38 -3.48 12.83
N LEU A 244 16.99 -4.76 12.96
CA LEU A 244 16.58 -5.60 11.83
C LEU A 244 15.29 -5.06 11.20
N ALA A 245 14.32 -4.69 12.03
CA ALA A 245 13.06 -4.12 11.55
C ALA A 245 13.29 -2.78 10.82
N ALA A 246 14.17 -1.92 11.32
CA ALA A 246 14.54 -0.66 10.67
C ALA A 246 15.22 -0.92 9.32
N LEU A 247 16.15 -1.88 9.25
CA LEU A 247 16.78 -2.29 8.00
C LEU A 247 15.75 -2.79 6.98
N LEU A 248 14.79 -3.61 7.40
CA LEU A 248 13.71 -4.08 6.54
C LEU A 248 12.86 -2.92 6.01
N MET A 249 12.48 -1.97 6.88
CA MET A 249 11.69 -0.80 6.49
C MET A 249 12.47 0.14 5.56
N GLU A 250 13.76 0.31 5.77
CA GLU A 250 14.65 1.06 4.88
C GLU A 250 14.70 0.41 3.49
N ARG A 251 14.93 -0.91 3.43
CA ARG A 251 14.97 -1.67 2.18
C ARG A 251 13.63 -1.64 1.44
N ILE A 252 12.51 -1.77 2.15
CA ILE A 252 11.17 -1.60 1.58
C ILE A 252 11.00 -0.18 1.03
N GLY A 253 11.37 0.84 1.81
CA GLY A 253 11.27 2.24 1.42
C GLY A 253 12.05 2.55 0.14
N ALA A 254 13.29 2.08 0.06
CA ALA A 254 14.17 2.33 -1.09
C ALA A 254 13.62 1.81 -2.42
N ILE A 255 12.78 0.78 -2.39
CA ILE A 255 12.21 0.15 -3.59
C ILE A 255 10.72 0.47 -3.83
N ILE A 256 10.13 1.42 -3.08
CA ILE A 256 8.72 1.80 -3.33
C ILE A 256 8.55 2.27 -4.76
N PRO A 257 7.65 1.62 -5.55
CA PRO A 257 7.43 2.02 -6.93
C PRO A 257 6.80 3.40 -7.02
N VAL A 258 7.38 4.28 -7.82
CA VAL A 258 6.83 5.60 -8.11
C VAL A 258 5.87 5.49 -9.28
N THR A 259 4.58 5.40 -9.01
CA THR A 259 3.54 5.35 -10.04
C THR A 259 3.12 6.77 -10.47
N PRO A 260 2.46 6.95 -11.63
CA PRO A 260 2.12 8.27 -12.18
C PRO A 260 1.36 9.19 -11.21
N VAL A 261 0.40 8.68 -10.45
CA VAL A 261 -0.44 9.51 -9.56
C VAL A 261 0.34 10.09 -8.38
N PRO A 262 1.14 9.33 -7.62
CA PRO A 262 2.05 9.87 -6.63
C PRO A 262 2.99 10.94 -7.15
N LEU A 263 3.58 10.73 -8.34
CA LEU A 263 4.49 11.71 -8.94
C LEU A 263 3.77 13.02 -9.29
N ALA A 264 2.61 12.93 -9.93
CA ALA A 264 1.78 14.10 -10.25
C ALA A 264 1.28 14.83 -8.99
N ALA A 265 0.87 14.08 -7.95
CA ALA A 265 0.44 14.65 -6.68
C ALA A 265 1.58 15.41 -5.99
N ALA A 266 2.79 14.84 -5.96
CA ALA A 266 3.97 15.51 -5.41
C ALA A 266 4.32 16.79 -6.19
N ALA A 267 4.21 16.76 -7.52
CA ALA A 267 4.44 17.94 -8.35
C ALA A 267 3.41 19.04 -8.06
N LEU A 268 2.11 18.71 -8.07
CA LEU A 268 1.04 19.68 -7.81
C LEU A 268 1.18 20.34 -6.43
N LEU A 269 1.45 19.54 -5.40
CA LEU A 269 1.57 20.05 -4.03
C LEU A 269 2.83 20.89 -3.78
N SER A 270 3.85 20.77 -4.63
CA SER A 270 5.09 21.53 -4.48
C SER A 270 4.97 23.02 -4.77
N PHE A 271 3.88 23.47 -5.42
CA PHE A 271 3.68 24.88 -5.78
C PHE A 271 3.04 25.71 -4.65
N GLY A 272 2.36 25.10 -3.69
CA GLY A 272 1.64 25.83 -2.65
C GLY A 272 0.42 26.62 -3.13
N GLN A 273 0.19 26.69 -4.45
CA GLN A 273 -0.92 27.41 -5.10
C GLN A 273 -2.01 26.44 -5.52
N THR A 274 -3.23 26.95 -5.68
CA THR A 274 -4.38 26.15 -6.15
C THR A 274 -4.46 26.07 -7.68
N MET A 275 -4.06 27.16 -8.38
CA MET A 275 -4.04 27.24 -9.84
C MET A 275 -2.60 27.25 -10.33
N ILE A 276 -2.24 26.27 -11.18
CA ILE A 276 -0.86 26.05 -11.63
C ILE A 276 -0.86 25.87 -13.15
N PRO A 277 -0.02 26.61 -13.90
CA PRO A 277 0.13 26.38 -15.34
C PRO A 277 0.51 24.93 -15.63
N LYS A 278 -0.16 24.30 -16.58
CA LYS A 278 0.07 22.87 -16.93
C LYS A 278 1.52 22.62 -17.34
N ALA A 279 2.14 23.55 -18.07
CA ALA A 279 3.54 23.46 -18.43
C ALA A 279 4.44 23.38 -17.21
N ALA A 280 4.20 24.23 -16.18
CA ALA A 280 4.97 24.21 -14.94
C ALA A 280 4.80 22.89 -14.17
N VAL A 281 3.60 22.29 -14.19
CA VAL A 281 3.38 20.96 -13.59
C VAL A 281 4.20 19.89 -14.29
N LEU A 282 4.23 19.91 -15.64
CA LEU A 282 5.01 18.94 -16.43
C LEU A 282 6.51 19.08 -16.15
N ASP A 283 7.02 20.31 -16.16
CA ASP A 283 8.44 20.59 -15.85
C ASP A 283 8.79 20.13 -14.43
N ARG A 284 7.88 20.37 -13.49
CA ARG A 284 8.07 19.93 -12.09
C ARG A 284 8.08 18.42 -11.96
N MET A 285 7.18 17.73 -12.66
CA MET A 285 7.17 16.27 -12.69
C MET A 285 8.48 15.70 -13.26
N ASP A 286 9.01 16.34 -14.29
CA ASP A 286 10.28 15.93 -14.92
C ASP A 286 11.46 16.11 -13.96
N GLN A 287 11.57 17.27 -13.31
CA GLN A 287 12.56 17.53 -12.26
C GLN A 287 12.49 16.52 -11.12
N LEU A 288 11.28 16.17 -10.67
CA LEU A 288 11.09 15.18 -9.62
C LEU A 288 11.50 13.78 -10.10
N ARG A 289 11.20 13.43 -11.35
CA ARG A 289 11.62 12.17 -11.96
C ARG A 289 13.14 12.05 -12.00
N ASP A 290 13.84 13.11 -12.39
CA ASP A 290 15.30 13.12 -12.44
C ASP A 290 15.91 12.97 -11.04
N ARG A 291 15.35 13.66 -10.05
CA ARG A 291 15.76 13.50 -8.63
C ARG A 291 15.53 12.08 -8.11
N LEU A 292 14.40 11.47 -8.46
CA LEU A 292 14.11 10.07 -8.13
C LEU A 292 15.10 9.12 -8.81
N GLY A 293 15.48 9.41 -10.07
CA GLY A 293 16.51 8.68 -10.79
C GLY A 293 17.88 8.75 -10.10
N ALA A 294 18.25 9.92 -9.57
CA ALA A 294 19.52 10.12 -8.86
C ALA A 294 19.64 9.29 -7.58
N VAL A 295 18.52 8.93 -6.95
CA VAL A 295 18.48 8.02 -5.78
C VAL A 295 18.11 6.58 -6.16
N ASN A 296 18.19 6.22 -7.44
CA ASN A 296 17.84 4.91 -7.99
C ASN A 296 16.40 4.45 -7.66
N ALA A 297 15.47 5.39 -7.44
CA ALA A 297 14.08 5.07 -7.20
C ALA A 297 13.43 4.41 -8.42
N LYS A 298 12.60 3.42 -8.20
CA LYS A 298 11.91 2.65 -9.24
C LYS A 298 10.71 3.42 -9.79
N VAL A 299 10.96 4.29 -10.78
CA VAL A 299 9.91 5.07 -11.46
C VAL A 299 9.24 4.20 -12.52
N VAL A 300 7.96 3.92 -12.34
CA VAL A 300 7.17 3.12 -13.29
C VAL A 300 7.05 3.88 -14.61
N ARG A 301 7.60 3.30 -15.70
CA ARG A 301 7.76 3.96 -16.99
C ARG A 301 8.67 5.20 -16.96
N GLY A 302 9.77 5.13 -16.24
CA GLY A 302 10.75 6.22 -16.17
C GLY A 302 11.22 6.74 -17.55
N GLY A 303 11.32 5.88 -18.56
CA GLY A 303 11.68 6.26 -19.93
C GLY A 303 10.55 6.81 -20.81
N ALA A 304 9.29 6.88 -20.32
CA ALA A 304 8.20 7.45 -21.10
C ALA A 304 8.29 9.00 -21.09
N ARG A 305 7.71 9.64 -22.12
CA ARG A 305 7.59 11.11 -22.15
C ARG A 305 6.76 11.58 -20.95
N ILE A 306 7.18 12.64 -20.28
CA ILE A 306 6.52 13.13 -19.07
C ILE A 306 5.03 13.45 -19.30
N ARG A 307 4.67 13.94 -20.49
CA ARG A 307 3.28 14.18 -20.89
C ARG A 307 2.43 12.90 -20.85
N GLU A 308 2.98 11.77 -21.28
CA GLU A 308 2.28 10.49 -21.23
C GLU A 308 2.06 10.00 -19.77
N VAL A 309 3.03 10.27 -18.89
CA VAL A 309 2.93 9.98 -17.46
C VAL A 309 1.86 10.86 -16.84
N TRP A 310 1.86 12.16 -17.16
CA TRP A 310 0.84 13.11 -16.74
C TRP A 310 -0.56 12.69 -17.20
N ASP A 311 -0.76 12.38 -18.48
CA ASP A 311 -2.07 12.04 -19.05
C ASP A 311 -2.69 10.81 -18.35
N ARG A 312 -1.86 9.91 -17.83
CA ARG A 312 -2.31 8.75 -17.03
C ARG A 312 -2.75 9.17 -15.64
N ALA A 313 -1.92 9.97 -14.97
CA ALA A 313 -2.25 10.54 -13.67
C ALA A 313 -3.50 11.42 -13.77
N TRP A 314 -3.55 12.31 -14.77
CA TRP A 314 -4.64 13.24 -15.01
C TRP A 314 -6.00 12.56 -15.13
N ARG A 315 -6.08 11.47 -15.90
CA ARG A 315 -7.33 10.68 -15.99
C ARG A 315 -7.86 10.27 -14.62
N MET A 316 -6.96 9.89 -13.70
CA MET A 316 -7.32 9.51 -12.33
C MET A 316 -7.73 10.73 -11.50
N LEU A 317 -6.95 11.80 -11.54
CA LEU A 317 -7.20 13.04 -10.80
C LEU A 317 -8.55 13.64 -11.18
N ARG A 318 -8.84 13.75 -12.50
CA ARG A 318 -10.11 14.26 -13.04
C ARG A 318 -11.30 13.36 -12.67
N MET A 319 -11.15 12.04 -12.86
CA MET A 319 -12.22 11.08 -12.53
C MET A 319 -12.61 11.15 -11.05
N ARG A 320 -11.63 11.44 -10.18
CA ARG A 320 -11.82 11.54 -8.73
C ARG A 320 -12.21 12.95 -8.27
N ARG A 321 -12.24 13.91 -9.17
CA ARG A 321 -12.45 15.35 -8.87
C ARG A 321 -11.45 15.87 -7.84
N LEU A 322 -10.17 15.52 -8.01
CA LEU A 322 -9.07 16.05 -7.18
C LEU A 322 -8.53 17.35 -7.73
N ALA A 323 -8.57 17.49 -9.05
CA ALA A 323 -8.19 18.69 -9.77
C ALA A 323 -9.05 18.83 -11.03
N VAL A 324 -9.12 20.04 -11.59
CA VAL A 324 -9.79 20.39 -12.85
C VAL A 324 -8.83 21.18 -13.74
N GLU A 325 -9.05 21.18 -15.07
CA GLU A 325 -8.36 22.08 -16.00
C GLU A 325 -9.21 23.31 -16.24
N GLU A 326 -8.58 24.50 -16.13
CA GLU A 326 -9.15 25.80 -16.48
C GLU A 326 -8.19 26.49 -17.45
N GLY A 327 -8.54 26.51 -18.73
CA GLY A 327 -7.64 26.94 -19.80
C GLY A 327 -6.35 26.08 -19.81
N ASP A 328 -5.19 26.73 -19.78
CA ASP A 328 -3.88 26.07 -19.74
C ASP A 328 -3.39 25.78 -18.31
N SER A 329 -4.26 25.90 -17.31
CA SER A 329 -3.93 25.72 -15.89
C SER A 329 -4.64 24.52 -15.30
N VAL A 330 -4.02 23.94 -14.27
CA VAL A 330 -4.56 22.87 -13.42
C VAL A 330 -4.95 23.50 -12.09
N VAL A 331 -6.19 23.35 -11.70
CA VAL A 331 -6.71 23.83 -10.41
C VAL A 331 -6.89 22.66 -9.46
N VAL A 332 -6.17 22.69 -8.34
CA VAL A 332 -6.30 21.70 -7.27
C VAL A 332 -7.53 22.05 -6.42
N LEU A 333 -8.51 21.13 -6.38
CA LEU A 333 -9.72 21.33 -5.61
C LEU A 333 -9.44 21.15 -4.10
N PRO A 334 -9.97 22.00 -3.22
CA PRO A 334 -9.76 21.88 -1.75
C PRO A 334 -10.13 20.49 -1.22
N ARG A 335 -11.23 19.90 -1.67
CA ARG A 335 -11.67 18.54 -1.31
C ARG A 335 -10.73 17.44 -1.84
N GLY A 336 -9.92 17.74 -2.84
CA GLY A 336 -8.95 16.82 -3.43
C GLY A 336 -7.60 16.80 -2.71
N ARG A 337 -7.27 17.89 -2.00
CA ARG A 337 -5.96 18.09 -1.39
C ARG A 337 -5.54 16.96 -0.42
N PRO A 338 -6.37 16.49 0.52
CA PRO A 338 -5.99 15.40 1.42
C PRO A 338 -5.64 14.10 0.69
N LEU A 339 -6.36 13.80 -0.41
CA LEU A 339 -6.05 12.64 -1.25
C LEU A 339 -4.75 12.81 -2.05
N LEU A 340 -4.47 14.02 -2.55
CA LEU A 340 -3.18 14.30 -3.20
C LEU A 340 -2.03 14.17 -2.19
N GLU A 341 -2.21 14.64 -0.96
CA GLU A 341 -1.23 14.48 0.12
C GLU A 341 -0.99 13.01 0.45
N PHE A 342 -2.04 12.19 0.54
CA PHE A 342 -1.93 10.74 0.73
C PHE A 342 -1.08 10.07 -0.36
N TYR A 343 -1.32 10.43 -1.62
CA TYR A 343 -0.53 9.86 -2.73
C TYR A 343 0.91 10.40 -2.76
N ALA A 344 1.12 11.70 -2.59
CA ALA A 344 2.45 12.31 -2.55
C ALA A 344 3.29 11.75 -1.39
N ASN A 345 2.68 11.56 -0.22
CA ASN A 345 3.33 10.98 0.95
C ASN A 345 3.89 9.58 0.71
N SER A 346 3.30 8.83 -0.24
CA SER A 346 3.77 7.47 -0.55
C SER A 346 5.21 7.43 -1.10
N ILE A 347 5.69 8.53 -1.66
CA ILE A 347 7.02 8.66 -2.24
C ILE A 347 7.85 9.78 -1.56
N ALA A 348 7.31 10.44 -0.53
CA ALA A 348 7.93 11.62 0.08
C ALA A 348 9.32 11.32 0.67
N HIS A 349 9.54 10.11 1.19
CA HIS A 349 10.83 9.67 1.74
C HIS A 349 11.93 9.47 0.67
N LEU A 350 11.55 9.32 -0.60
CA LEU A 350 12.48 9.23 -1.74
C LEU A 350 12.86 10.62 -2.28
N LEU A 351 12.12 11.66 -1.88
CA LEU A 351 12.33 13.03 -2.35
C LEU A 351 12.95 13.85 -1.21
N PRO A 352 14.06 14.55 -1.43
CA PRO A 352 14.70 15.41 -0.42
C PRO A 352 13.90 16.71 -0.17
N ILE A 353 12.60 16.70 -0.41
CA ILE A 353 11.72 17.84 -0.21
C ILE A 353 11.23 17.79 1.25
N ARG A 354 11.65 18.76 2.06
CA ARG A 354 10.92 19.12 3.27
C ARG A 354 9.53 19.62 2.84
N SER A 355 8.56 18.72 2.71
CA SER A 355 7.17 19.16 2.76
C SER A 355 6.97 19.85 4.10
N PRO A 356 6.49 21.11 4.14
CA PRO A 356 6.10 21.70 5.39
C PRO A 356 5.14 20.70 6.06
N ARG A 357 5.39 20.38 7.32
CA ARG A 357 4.45 19.62 8.15
C ARG A 357 3.21 20.52 8.28
N VAL A 358 2.28 20.41 7.35
CA VAL A 358 0.95 20.99 7.50
C VAL A 358 0.22 20.00 8.41
N PRO A 359 -0.05 20.34 9.66
CA PRO A 359 -0.94 19.52 10.48
C PRO A 359 -2.27 19.45 9.73
N PHE A 360 -2.91 18.29 9.72
CA PHE A 360 -4.28 18.13 9.26
C PHE A 360 -5.14 19.07 10.12
N HIS A 361 -5.43 20.27 9.61
CA HIS A 361 -6.37 21.17 10.27
C HIS A 361 -7.75 20.56 10.16
N LYS A 362 -8.40 20.36 11.30
CA LYS A 362 -9.84 20.17 11.38
C LYS A 362 -10.47 21.37 10.67
N THR A 363 -10.90 21.20 9.43
CA THR A 363 -11.76 22.19 8.76
C THR A 363 -13.15 22.02 9.35
N HIS A 364 -13.35 22.60 10.53
CA HIS A 364 -14.69 23.02 10.95
C HIS A 364 -14.99 24.33 10.24
N GLU A 365 -16.16 24.38 9.63
CA GLU A 365 -16.84 25.57 9.08
C GLU A 365 -16.19 26.21 7.84
N VAL A 366 -16.65 25.84 6.67
CA VAL A 366 -17.20 26.78 5.66
C VAL A 366 -18.21 25.99 4.80
N ASP A 367 -19.42 25.84 5.28
CA ASP A 367 -20.60 25.52 4.50
C ASP A 367 -21.55 26.73 4.58
N ALA A 368 -21.18 27.83 3.94
CA ALA A 368 -22.08 28.91 3.57
C ALA A 368 -21.46 29.62 2.36
N ASP A 369 -22.28 29.79 1.33
CA ASP A 369 -22.03 30.58 0.13
C ASP A 369 -21.21 29.96 -1.00
N LEU A 370 -21.87 29.06 -1.73
CA LEU A 370 -21.59 28.85 -3.17
C LEU A 370 -22.82 29.29 -3.98
N PRO A 371 -22.67 30.20 -4.96
CA PRO A 371 -23.74 30.57 -5.85
C PRO A 371 -24.18 29.36 -6.68
N ARG A 372 -25.47 29.08 -6.67
CA ARG A 372 -26.10 28.09 -7.53
C ARG A 372 -25.87 28.53 -8.99
N LEU A 373 -25.04 27.83 -9.70
CA LEU A 373 -24.94 27.95 -11.16
C LEU A 373 -26.34 27.65 -11.75
N ARG A 374 -27.00 28.70 -12.22
CA ARG A 374 -28.22 28.63 -13.01
C ARG A 374 -27.93 27.79 -14.25
N ARG A 375 -28.70 26.74 -14.44
CA ARG A 375 -28.84 26.09 -15.74
C ARG A 375 -29.53 27.10 -16.65
N SER A 376 -28.82 27.61 -17.63
CA SER A 376 -29.40 28.20 -18.83
C SER A 376 -29.93 27.05 -19.67
N GLY A 377 -31.19 26.93 -19.77
CA GLY A 377 -31.92 26.04 -20.65
C GLY A 377 -33.11 26.78 -21.17
N GLU A 378 -32.94 27.24 -22.36
CA GLU A 378 -33.84 27.42 -23.49
C GLU A 378 -35.30 27.82 -23.26
N ASP A 379 -35.57 29.07 -23.67
CA ASP A 379 -36.82 29.57 -24.17
C ASP A 379 -37.27 28.78 -25.43
N GLY A 380 -38.55 28.57 -25.57
CA GLY A 380 -39.13 28.08 -26.79
C GLY A 380 -40.66 27.96 -26.80
N GLY A 381 -41.31 29.02 -27.16
CA GLY A 381 -42.58 28.94 -27.90
C GLY A 381 -43.87 28.69 -27.10
N GLY A 382 -44.75 29.58 -26.89
CA GLY A 382 -45.54 30.35 -27.80
C GLY A 382 -46.94 29.73 -28.07
N ARG A 383 -47.99 30.54 -27.88
CA ARG A 383 -49.40 30.39 -28.33
C ARG A 383 -50.28 29.55 -27.41
N GLY A 384 -51.37 30.03 -26.87
CA GLY A 384 -52.39 30.86 -27.44
C GLY A 384 -53.76 30.16 -27.27
N ARG A 385 -54.64 30.84 -26.63
CA ARG A 385 -56.08 30.69 -26.35
C ARG A 385 -56.43 30.14 -24.99
#